data_5514e1feca2611c72df9e50ded420210
#
_entry.id   5514e1feca2611c72df9e50ded420210
#
_cell.length_a   1.000
_cell.length_b   1.000
_cell.length_c   1.000
_cell.angle_alpha   90.00
_cell.angle_beta   90.00
_cell.angle_gamma   90.00
#
_symmetry.space_group_name_H-M   'P 1'
#
loop_
_entity.id
_entity.type
_entity.pdbx_description
1 polymer ?
#
loop_
_entity_poly.entity_id
_entity_poly.type
_entity_poly.pdbx_seq_one_letter_code
_entity_poly.pdbx_strand_id
1 'polypeptide(L)'
;MIICFILIMFFQSLLNFEELTTEIPLSVDYIPASEVLLYKTSKSITLTRVEGQIIGKLPLTVNQFEQVNNSVAVAIDSIFYFINENGGFVYRWHNDELERIDNSYGHRSQMMSSIFTYEKKIYRHGGYGFFDARNFFTFFDIESNEWEVEIIDEQILPLGSFDSKFFVVENYFYKIGGETIDPFDRTKSYPLKDVWRFNLKDKTWEHLLDFDYFETLTFSKNDFVMNNKFYFTNQNQLYAFNLENNTFEQIENFPLIEKLVKNYPIFSKDANLFYFTSSSNEEKQISVNKHSKAGNFKVERQISTHDNTSLIIWIVGFLTVILIAFNFLNKKRKKEKKIIFVKSNSINLGKKKIEIDVI
;
A
#
# COMPACT_ATOMS: atom_id res chain seq x y z
N MET A 1 32.58 37.99 19.38
CA MET A 1 31.77 37.34 20.42
C MET A 1 30.59 36.57 19.82
N ILE A 2 29.82 37.12 18.90
CA ILE A 2 28.66 36.46 18.26
C ILE A 2 29.07 35.24 17.42
N ILE A 3 30.18 35.30 16.66
CA ILE A 3 30.69 34.20 15.84
C ILE A 3 31.13 32.98 16.68
N CYS A 4 31.73 33.21 17.86
CA CYS A 4 32.06 32.12 18.78
C CYS A 4 30.82 31.44 19.37
N PHE A 5 29.74 32.19 19.60
CA PHE A 5 28.49 31.62 20.12
C PHE A 5 27.79 30.75 19.07
N ILE A 6 27.80 31.16 17.79
CA ILE A 6 27.24 30.40 16.68
C ILE A 6 28.07 29.12 16.45
N LEU A 7 29.40 29.17 16.54
CA LEU A 7 30.25 27.99 16.41
C LEU A 7 30.04 27.01 17.60
N ILE A 8 29.83 27.49 18.81
CA ILE A 8 29.56 26.65 19.98
C ILE A 8 28.19 25.98 19.85
N MET A 9 27.18 26.70 19.38
CA MET A 9 25.84 26.11 19.12
C MET A 9 25.89 25.08 18.00
N PHE A 10 26.68 25.30 16.95
CA PHE A 10 26.90 24.34 15.87
C PHE A 10 27.68 23.10 16.34
N PHE A 11 28.71 23.29 17.21
CA PHE A 11 29.44 22.18 17.79
C PHE A 11 28.61 21.41 18.84
N GLN A 12 27.73 22.04 19.58
CA GLN A 12 26.83 21.36 20.52
C GLN A 12 25.75 20.55 19.78
N SER A 13 25.25 21.00 18.61
CA SER A 13 24.34 20.18 17.79
C SER A 13 25.05 18.98 17.18
N LEU A 14 26.33 19.08 16.84
CA LEU A 14 27.15 17.95 16.39
C LEU A 14 27.51 16.98 17.53
N LEU A 15 27.79 17.49 18.74
CA LEU A 15 28.14 16.67 19.91
C LEU A 15 26.95 15.88 20.46
N ASN A 16 25.72 16.40 20.34
CA ASN A 16 24.50 15.64 20.72
C ASN A 16 24.18 14.51 19.77
N PHE A 17 24.71 14.50 18.55
CA PHE A 17 24.57 13.39 17.61
C PHE A 17 25.53 12.24 17.94
N GLU A 18 26.68 12.48 18.52
CA GLU A 18 27.67 11.44 18.88
C GLU A 18 27.22 10.55 20.04
N GLU A 19 26.42 11.06 20.98
CA GLU A 19 25.91 10.26 22.11
C GLU A 19 24.78 9.26 21.70
N LEU A 20 24.18 9.45 20.56
CA LEU A 20 23.13 8.53 20.03
C LEU A 20 23.65 7.16 19.58
N THR A 21 24.98 7.03 19.38
CA THR A 21 25.51 5.99 18.48
C THR A 21 26.42 4.95 19.11
N THR A 22 26.39 4.72 20.41
CA THR A 22 27.13 3.60 21.01
C THR A 22 26.52 2.23 20.67
N GLU A 23 25.28 2.17 20.19
CA GLU A 23 24.62 0.96 19.72
C GLU A 23 23.91 1.18 18.38
N ILE A 24 24.10 0.24 17.44
CA ILE A 24 23.37 0.29 16.17
C ILE A 24 21.90 -0.02 16.46
N PRO A 25 20.97 0.84 16.07
CA PRO A 25 19.56 0.53 16.22
C PRO A 25 19.18 -0.67 15.35
N LEU A 26 18.37 -1.55 15.90
CA LEU A 26 17.77 -2.68 15.19
C LEU A 26 16.65 -2.21 14.27
N SER A 27 15.94 -1.14 14.67
CA SER A 27 15.00 -0.44 13.82
C SER A 27 15.01 1.05 14.11
N VAL A 28 14.63 1.81 13.09
CA VAL A 28 14.30 3.22 13.18
C VAL A 28 12.92 3.40 12.57
N ASP A 29 12.03 4.05 13.28
CA ASP A 29 10.69 4.34 12.82
C ASP A 29 10.48 5.87 12.83
N TYR A 30 9.88 6.42 11.77
CA TYR A 30 9.43 7.80 11.75
C TYR A 30 7.95 7.85 12.13
N ILE A 31 7.63 8.68 13.10
CA ILE A 31 6.27 8.86 13.62
C ILE A 31 5.75 10.22 13.16
N PRO A 32 4.99 10.29 12.06
CA PRO A 32 4.60 11.57 11.45
C PRO A 32 3.77 12.45 12.38
N ALA A 33 2.88 11.87 13.17
CA ALA A 33 2.00 12.61 14.08
C ALA A 33 2.76 13.45 15.14
N SER A 34 3.97 13.03 15.51
CA SER A 34 4.83 13.71 16.50
C SER A 34 6.09 14.30 15.88
N GLU A 35 6.33 14.06 14.59
CA GLU A 35 7.58 14.44 13.89
C GLU A 35 8.85 13.93 14.60
N VAL A 36 8.80 12.69 15.07
CA VAL A 36 9.81 12.07 15.90
C VAL A 36 10.40 10.85 15.20
N LEU A 37 11.72 10.67 15.36
CA LEU A 37 12.42 9.44 15.04
C LEU A 37 12.53 8.59 16.30
N LEU A 38 12.13 7.35 16.19
CA LEU A 38 12.21 6.35 17.23
C LEU A 38 13.30 5.33 16.88
N TYR A 39 14.36 5.31 17.68
CA TYR A 39 15.46 4.36 17.55
C TYR A 39 15.28 3.25 18.56
N LYS A 40 15.21 2.02 18.09
CA LYS A 40 15.06 0.83 18.94
C LYS A 40 16.36 0.01 18.91
N THR A 41 16.94 -0.20 20.06
CA THR A 41 18.07 -1.09 20.28
C THR A 41 17.65 -2.25 21.17
N SER A 42 18.53 -3.22 21.40
CA SER A 42 18.27 -4.29 22.37
C SER A 42 18.17 -3.82 23.82
N LYS A 43 18.63 -2.60 24.13
CA LYS A 43 18.72 -2.07 25.49
C LYS A 43 17.87 -0.84 25.75
N SER A 44 17.41 -0.16 24.69
CA SER A 44 16.65 1.08 24.85
C SER A 44 15.82 1.44 23.64
N ILE A 45 14.80 2.27 23.88
CA ILE A 45 14.12 3.07 22.87
C ILE A 45 14.53 4.52 23.08
N THR A 46 14.98 5.19 22.02
CA THR A 46 15.37 6.59 22.06
C THR A 46 14.53 7.37 21.07
N LEU A 47 13.93 8.46 21.54
CA LEU A 47 13.15 9.39 20.71
C LEU A 47 13.99 10.62 20.42
N THR A 48 14.03 11.02 19.16
CA THR A 48 14.72 12.26 18.76
C THR A 48 13.85 13.09 17.83
N ARG A 49 14.09 14.38 17.84
CA ARG A 49 13.67 15.23 16.71
C ARG A 49 14.48 14.86 15.46
N VAL A 50 13.98 15.21 14.29
CA VAL A 50 14.69 15.00 13.02
C VAL A 50 16.07 15.67 13.02
N GLU A 51 16.21 16.78 13.73
CA GLU A 51 17.45 17.52 13.91
C GLU A 51 18.43 16.87 14.89
N GLY A 52 18.09 15.71 15.47
CA GLY A 52 18.97 14.92 16.35
C GLY A 52 18.82 15.21 17.86
N GLN A 53 17.95 16.14 18.26
CA GLN A 53 17.71 16.40 19.69
C GLN A 53 16.99 15.19 20.33
N ILE A 54 17.60 14.61 21.36
CA ILE A 54 16.96 13.57 22.18
C ILE A 54 15.85 14.22 23.00
N ILE A 55 14.64 13.66 22.92
CA ILE A 55 13.45 14.10 23.65
C ILE A 55 12.96 13.07 24.66
N GLY A 56 13.45 11.83 24.56
CA GLY A 56 13.13 10.77 25.50
C GLY A 56 14.02 9.55 25.29
N LYS A 57 14.29 8.83 26.39
CA LYS A 57 15.02 7.57 26.35
C LYS A 57 14.44 6.61 27.37
N LEU A 58 13.99 5.45 26.92
CA LEU A 58 13.45 4.37 27.75
C LEU A 58 14.45 3.21 27.75
N PRO A 59 15.11 2.91 28.88
CA PRO A 59 15.89 1.69 29.00
C PRO A 59 14.96 0.47 28.98
N LEU A 60 15.35 -0.59 28.29
CA LEU A 60 14.59 -1.82 28.17
C LEU A 60 15.25 -2.96 28.93
N THR A 61 14.46 -3.71 29.66
CA THR A 61 14.82 -5.06 30.09
C THR A 61 14.72 -6.01 28.91
N VAL A 62 15.33 -7.21 29.02
CA VAL A 62 15.24 -8.25 27.97
C VAL A 62 13.78 -8.58 27.62
N ASN A 63 12.94 -8.74 28.63
CA ASN A 63 11.51 -9.04 28.41
C ASN A 63 10.79 -7.91 27.70
N GLN A 64 11.03 -6.67 28.07
CA GLN A 64 10.42 -5.50 27.41
C GLN A 64 10.89 -5.38 25.95
N PHE A 65 12.18 -5.66 25.71
CA PHE A 65 12.69 -5.68 24.35
C PHE A 65 11.97 -6.74 23.49
N GLU A 66 11.83 -7.97 23.97
CA GLU A 66 11.08 -9.02 23.27
C GLU A 66 9.62 -8.59 22.97
N GLN A 67 9.00 -7.87 23.89
CA GLN A 67 7.63 -7.38 23.74
C GLN A 67 7.49 -6.37 22.60
N VAL A 68 8.43 -5.45 22.45
CA VAL A 68 8.35 -4.34 21.48
C VAL A 68 9.18 -4.53 20.22
N ASN A 69 9.99 -5.58 20.14
CA ASN A 69 10.90 -5.79 19.02
C ASN A 69 10.14 -5.88 17.67
N ASN A 70 9.03 -6.63 17.63
CA ASN A 70 8.17 -6.79 16.45
C ASN A 70 6.91 -5.92 16.57
N SER A 71 7.09 -4.65 16.88
CA SER A 71 5.97 -3.73 17.04
C SER A 71 6.12 -2.51 16.12
N VAL A 72 5.00 -2.07 15.58
CA VAL A 72 4.85 -0.77 14.94
C VAL A 72 4.64 0.28 16.01
N ALA A 73 5.41 1.36 15.95
CA ALA A 73 5.27 2.49 16.86
C ALA A 73 4.35 3.56 16.26
N VAL A 74 3.40 4.04 17.04
CA VAL A 74 2.52 5.15 16.70
C VAL A 74 2.43 6.13 17.87
N ALA A 75 1.97 7.36 17.61
CA ALA A 75 1.73 8.33 18.67
C ALA A 75 0.32 8.92 18.60
N ILE A 76 -0.27 9.12 19.78
CA ILE A 76 -1.53 9.84 19.98
C ILE A 76 -1.34 10.79 21.16
N ASP A 77 -1.61 12.07 20.96
CA ASP A 77 -1.48 13.13 21.99
C ASP A 77 -0.14 13.08 22.76
N SER A 78 0.96 12.89 22.06
CA SER A 78 2.32 12.78 22.62
C SER A 78 2.60 11.53 23.47
N ILE A 79 1.70 10.56 23.49
CA ILE A 79 1.89 9.23 24.08
C ILE A 79 2.27 8.26 22.98
N PHE A 80 3.28 7.43 23.21
CA PHE A 80 3.75 6.44 22.25
C PHE A 80 3.18 5.07 22.57
N TYR A 81 2.65 4.42 21.50
CA TYR A 81 2.09 3.09 21.56
C TYR A 81 2.89 2.17 20.66
N PHE A 82 3.09 0.93 21.10
CA PHE A 82 3.76 -0.12 20.35
C PHE A 82 2.78 -1.25 20.13
N ILE A 83 2.42 -1.47 18.89
CA ILE A 83 1.45 -2.50 18.49
C ILE A 83 2.20 -3.69 17.93
N ASN A 84 2.15 -4.82 18.60
CA ASN A 84 2.78 -6.04 18.14
C ASN A 84 2.09 -6.55 16.86
N GLU A 85 2.88 -6.69 15.79
CA GLU A 85 2.36 -7.07 14.46
C GLU A 85 1.74 -8.48 14.44
N ASN A 86 2.23 -9.39 15.27
CA ASN A 86 1.79 -10.78 15.27
C ASN A 86 0.59 -11.05 16.17
N GLY A 87 0.52 -10.40 17.32
CA GLY A 87 -0.50 -10.67 18.33
C GLY A 87 -1.45 -9.53 18.59
N GLY A 88 -1.19 -8.33 18.06
CA GLY A 88 -1.98 -7.13 18.33
C GLY A 88 -1.92 -6.68 19.79
N PHE A 89 -0.89 -7.10 20.53
CA PHE A 89 -0.65 -6.57 21.88
C PHE A 89 -0.29 -5.10 21.79
N VAL A 90 -0.87 -4.29 22.68
CA VAL A 90 -0.64 -2.85 22.73
C VAL A 90 0.12 -2.49 24.00
N TYR A 91 1.29 -1.92 23.81
CA TYR A 91 2.10 -1.37 24.90
C TYR A 91 2.09 0.14 24.81
N ARG A 92 2.00 0.80 25.95
CA ARG A 92 2.03 2.25 26.08
C ARG A 92 3.32 2.66 26.77
N TRP A 93 4.04 3.64 26.21
CA TRP A 93 5.15 4.32 26.90
C TRP A 93 4.62 5.63 27.48
N HIS A 94 4.59 5.67 28.78
CA HIS A 94 4.17 6.84 29.55
C HIS A 94 4.97 6.93 30.87
N ASN A 95 5.42 8.13 31.27
CA ASN A 95 6.17 8.38 32.49
C ASN A 95 7.38 7.43 32.69
N ASP A 96 8.18 7.26 31.63
CA ASP A 96 9.36 6.37 31.60
C ASP A 96 9.08 4.89 31.88
N GLU A 97 7.83 4.47 31.79
CA GLU A 97 7.41 3.08 31.93
C GLU A 97 6.79 2.55 30.62
N LEU A 98 7.04 1.28 30.35
CA LEU A 98 6.40 0.53 29.28
C LEU A 98 5.37 -0.44 29.88
N GLU A 99 4.12 -0.18 29.61
CA GLU A 99 3.00 -0.94 30.14
C GLU A 99 2.20 -1.61 29.02
N ARG A 100 1.87 -2.87 29.19
CA ARG A 100 0.88 -3.52 28.34
C ARG A 100 -0.53 -3.14 28.79
N ILE A 101 -1.31 -2.59 27.87
CA ILE A 101 -2.65 -2.06 28.18
C ILE A 101 -3.81 -2.82 27.55
N ASP A 102 -3.59 -3.65 26.54
CA ASP A 102 -4.68 -4.35 25.85
C ASP A 102 -5.28 -5.47 26.70
N ASN A 103 -6.62 -5.51 26.74
CA ASN A 103 -7.39 -6.52 27.46
C ASN A 103 -8.07 -7.55 26.52
N SER A 104 -8.21 -7.23 25.24
CA SER A 104 -8.98 -8.01 24.29
C SER A 104 -8.31 -9.31 23.87
N TYR A 105 -9.15 -10.30 23.60
CA TYR A 105 -8.74 -11.62 23.10
C TYR A 105 -9.16 -11.89 21.66
N GLY A 106 -10.34 -11.44 21.28
CA GLY A 106 -11.04 -11.92 20.08
C GLY A 106 -10.52 -11.36 18.76
N HIS A 107 -10.24 -10.07 18.70
CA HIS A 107 -9.98 -9.37 17.42
C HIS A 107 -8.50 -9.09 17.15
N ARG A 108 -7.59 -9.79 17.83
CA ARG A 108 -6.14 -9.60 17.69
C ARG A 108 -5.51 -10.34 16.51
N SER A 109 -6.21 -11.31 15.93
CA SER A 109 -5.65 -12.19 14.90
C SER A 109 -5.64 -11.54 13.52
N GLN A 110 -4.76 -10.56 13.36
CA GLN A 110 -4.51 -9.85 12.10
C GLN A 110 -3.00 -9.64 11.90
N MET A 111 -2.27 -10.75 11.76
CA MET A 111 -0.82 -10.71 11.53
C MET A 111 -0.51 -10.03 10.19
N MET A 112 0.58 -9.25 10.13
CA MET A 112 0.97 -8.51 8.92
C MET A 112 -0.14 -7.58 8.39
N SER A 113 -0.92 -6.99 9.31
CA SER A 113 -1.94 -5.99 8.98
C SER A 113 -1.32 -4.61 8.77
N SER A 114 -2.02 -3.76 8.04
CA SER A 114 -1.72 -2.32 8.00
C SER A 114 -2.06 -1.68 9.34
N ILE A 115 -1.10 -0.99 9.98
CA ILE A 115 -1.29 -0.35 11.29
C ILE A 115 -1.07 1.14 11.13
N PHE A 116 -2.04 1.94 11.55
CA PHE A 116 -2.01 3.40 11.42
C PHE A 116 -2.86 4.08 12.50
N THR A 117 -2.78 5.41 12.58
CA THR A 117 -3.62 6.22 13.47
C THR A 117 -4.52 7.13 12.66
N TYR A 118 -5.75 7.29 13.13
CA TYR A 118 -6.71 8.25 12.59
C TYR A 118 -7.65 8.72 13.73
N GLU A 119 -7.90 10.02 13.84
CA GLU A 119 -8.79 10.63 14.87
C GLU A 119 -8.57 10.05 16.29
N LYS A 120 -7.30 10.01 16.72
CA LYS A 120 -6.88 9.51 18.04
C LYS A 120 -7.18 8.04 18.31
N LYS A 121 -7.45 7.25 17.30
CA LYS A 121 -7.57 5.80 17.38
C LYS A 121 -6.43 5.12 16.65
N ILE A 122 -6.08 3.92 17.09
CA ILE A 122 -5.12 3.04 16.42
C ILE A 122 -5.93 2.05 15.61
N TYR A 123 -5.73 2.03 14.30
CA TYR A 123 -6.43 1.13 13.38
C TYR A 123 -5.52 0.01 12.91
N ARG A 124 -6.14 -1.12 12.61
CA ARG A 124 -5.56 -2.23 11.84
C ARG A 124 -6.50 -2.58 10.71
N HIS A 125 -5.95 -2.80 9.52
CA HIS A 125 -6.73 -3.28 8.38
C HIS A 125 -6.08 -4.53 7.80
N GLY A 126 -6.93 -5.49 7.40
CA GLY A 126 -6.45 -6.72 6.78
C GLY A 126 -5.70 -7.61 7.75
N GLY A 127 -4.69 -8.27 7.24
CA GLY A 127 -3.86 -9.20 7.99
C GLY A 127 -4.29 -10.66 7.88
N TYR A 128 -3.42 -11.55 8.33
CA TYR A 128 -3.64 -13.00 8.31
C TYR A 128 -4.05 -13.50 9.69
N GLY A 129 -5.04 -14.39 9.75
CA GLY A 129 -5.43 -15.05 10.97
C GLY A 129 -6.44 -16.16 10.77
N PHE A 130 -6.32 -17.23 11.55
CA PHE A 130 -7.18 -18.42 11.48
C PHE A 130 -7.26 -19.01 10.05
N PHE A 131 -6.10 -19.12 9.40
CA PHE A 131 -5.95 -19.68 8.05
C PHE A 131 -6.69 -18.89 6.96
N ASP A 132 -6.88 -17.59 7.18
CA ASP A 132 -7.58 -16.73 6.23
C ASP A 132 -7.00 -15.31 6.22
N ALA A 133 -7.14 -14.63 5.10
CA ALA A 133 -6.81 -13.22 4.95
C ALA A 133 -8.03 -12.36 5.31
N ARG A 134 -7.81 -11.30 6.08
CA ARG A 134 -8.87 -10.42 6.58
C ARG A 134 -9.07 -9.21 5.68
N ASN A 135 -10.30 -8.69 5.65
CA ASN A 135 -10.66 -7.48 4.90
C ASN A 135 -11.39 -6.43 5.73
N PHE A 136 -11.35 -6.55 7.05
CA PHE A 136 -12.01 -5.61 7.95
C PHE A 136 -11.02 -4.77 8.72
N PHE A 137 -11.51 -3.65 9.24
CA PHE A 137 -10.78 -2.83 10.18
C PHE A 137 -11.09 -3.25 11.61
N THR A 138 -10.06 -3.22 12.45
CA THR A 138 -10.22 -3.11 13.88
C THR A 138 -9.60 -1.81 14.35
N PHE A 139 -10.14 -1.24 15.41
CA PHE A 139 -9.53 -0.12 16.09
C PHE A 139 -9.34 -0.44 17.58
N PHE A 140 -8.27 0.12 18.13
CA PHE A 140 -8.02 0.03 19.57
C PHE A 140 -8.67 1.22 20.26
N ASP A 141 -9.63 0.92 21.12
CA ASP A 141 -10.24 1.92 21.99
C ASP A 141 -9.36 2.10 23.22
N ILE A 142 -8.80 3.31 23.36
CA ILE A 142 -7.88 3.65 24.46
C ILE A 142 -8.60 3.74 25.80
N GLU A 143 -9.92 4.00 25.82
CA GLU A 143 -10.70 4.11 27.05
C GLU A 143 -11.00 2.74 27.64
N SER A 144 -11.42 1.80 26.80
CA SER A 144 -11.72 0.42 27.23
C SER A 144 -10.48 -0.48 27.25
N ASN A 145 -9.40 -0.10 26.56
CA ASN A 145 -8.21 -0.91 26.30
C ASN A 145 -8.52 -2.21 25.52
N GLU A 146 -9.46 -2.14 24.58
CA GLU A 146 -9.88 -3.28 23.78
C GLU A 146 -9.82 -3.00 22.28
N TRP A 147 -9.59 -4.08 21.51
CA TRP A 147 -9.76 -4.04 20.07
C TRP A 147 -11.22 -4.28 19.70
N GLU A 148 -11.77 -3.38 18.93
CA GLU A 148 -13.13 -3.46 18.40
C GLU A 148 -13.13 -3.55 16.89
N VAL A 149 -14.14 -4.21 16.32
CA VAL A 149 -14.32 -4.27 14.87
C VAL A 149 -15.04 -3.01 14.40
N GLU A 150 -14.46 -2.35 13.39
CA GLU A 150 -15.16 -1.25 12.72
C GLU A 150 -16.24 -1.82 11.80
N ILE A 151 -17.47 -1.41 12.04
CA ILE A 151 -18.63 -1.86 11.24
C ILE A 151 -18.69 -1.03 9.96
N ILE A 152 -18.61 -1.71 8.82
CA ILE A 152 -18.73 -1.12 7.49
C ILE A 152 -19.93 -1.78 6.82
N ASP A 153 -20.94 -0.98 6.53
CA ASP A 153 -22.17 -1.44 5.87
C ASP A 153 -22.08 -1.23 4.35
N GLU A 154 -21.13 -1.94 3.72
CA GLU A 154 -20.92 -1.89 2.28
C GLU A 154 -20.97 -3.27 1.64
N GLN A 155 -21.47 -3.31 0.38
CA GLN A 155 -21.57 -4.53 -0.40
C GLN A 155 -20.29 -4.83 -1.22
N ILE A 156 -19.49 -3.81 -1.51
CA ILE A 156 -18.28 -3.95 -2.31
C ILE A 156 -17.07 -3.70 -1.41
N LEU A 157 -16.35 -4.76 -1.13
CA LEU A 157 -15.16 -4.75 -0.27
C LEU A 157 -13.97 -5.32 -1.02
N PRO A 158 -12.73 -4.86 -0.72
CA PRO A 158 -11.53 -5.52 -1.22
C PRO A 158 -11.46 -6.97 -0.72
N LEU A 159 -10.78 -7.82 -1.46
CA LEU A 159 -10.42 -9.14 -0.94
C LEU A 159 -9.58 -9.01 0.33
N GLY A 160 -9.76 -9.98 1.23
CA GLY A 160 -8.92 -10.08 2.42
C GLY A 160 -7.45 -10.17 2.02
N SER A 161 -6.59 -9.43 2.72
CA SER A 161 -5.16 -9.38 2.38
C SER A 161 -4.28 -9.13 3.59
N PHE A 162 -3.05 -9.59 3.49
CA PHE A 162 -1.95 -9.31 4.41
C PHE A 162 -0.74 -8.81 3.61
N ASP A 163 0.21 -8.21 4.30
CA ASP A 163 1.44 -7.67 3.70
C ASP A 163 1.18 -6.67 2.54
N SER A 164 0.07 -5.93 2.62
CA SER A 164 -0.27 -4.90 1.64
C SER A 164 0.57 -3.65 1.87
N LYS A 165 0.94 -2.95 0.79
CA LYS A 165 1.40 -1.58 0.93
C LYS A 165 0.22 -0.69 1.28
N PHE A 166 0.44 0.24 2.20
CA PHE A 166 -0.60 1.16 2.62
C PHE A 166 -0.04 2.52 2.99
N PHE A 167 -0.90 3.50 2.97
CA PHE A 167 -0.63 4.84 3.49
C PHE A 167 -1.96 5.55 3.78
N VAL A 168 -1.87 6.59 4.61
CA VAL A 168 -3.02 7.43 4.94
C VAL A 168 -2.70 8.87 4.52
N VAL A 169 -3.62 9.48 3.80
CA VAL A 169 -3.55 10.90 3.42
C VAL A 169 -4.88 11.53 3.73
N GLU A 170 -4.89 12.54 4.58
CA GLU A 170 -6.10 13.19 5.07
C GLU A 170 -7.10 12.19 5.67
N ASN A 171 -8.28 12.04 5.06
CA ASN A 171 -9.32 11.11 5.49
C ASN A 171 -9.33 9.79 4.69
N TYR A 172 -8.30 9.53 3.91
CA TYR A 172 -8.27 8.35 3.05
C TYR A 172 -7.14 7.39 3.43
N PHE A 173 -7.53 6.14 3.65
CA PHE A 173 -6.63 5.00 3.71
C PHE A 173 -6.54 4.37 2.32
N TYR A 174 -5.34 4.15 1.83
CA TYR A 174 -5.07 3.47 0.56
C TYR A 174 -4.44 2.12 0.83
N LYS A 175 -4.92 1.10 0.11
CA LYS A 175 -4.37 -0.24 0.09
C LYS A 175 -3.89 -0.56 -1.32
N ILE A 176 -2.66 -1.04 -1.46
CA ILE A 176 -2.07 -1.43 -2.73
C ILE A 176 -1.59 -2.88 -2.62
N GLY A 177 -2.16 -3.77 -3.42
CA GLY A 177 -1.78 -5.16 -3.50
C GLY A 177 -1.87 -5.90 -2.17
N GLY A 178 -0.81 -6.63 -1.85
CA GLY A 178 -0.71 -7.58 -0.74
C GLY A 178 -0.92 -9.01 -1.20
N GLU A 179 -1.00 -9.93 -0.26
CA GLU A 179 -1.28 -11.34 -0.52
C GLU A 179 -2.63 -11.75 0.05
N THR A 180 -3.29 -12.68 -0.61
CA THR A 180 -4.50 -13.32 -0.11
C THR A 180 -4.36 -14.83 -0.12
N ILE A 181 -5.20 -15.53 0.63
CA ILE A 181 -5.19 -16.99 0.72
C ILE A 181 -6.04 -17.58 -0.42
N ASP A 182 -5.53 -18.64 -1.04
CA ASP A 182 -6.28 -19.38 -2.06
C ASP A 182 -7.52 -20.02 -1.42
N PRO A 183 -8.74 -19.72 -1.90
CA PRO A 183 -9.96 -20.25 -1.34
C PRO A 183 -10.09 -21.78 -1.50
N PHE A 184 -9.37 -22.39 -2.44
CA PHE A 184 -9.39 -23.83 -2.72
C PHE A 184 -8.24 -24.56 -2.04
N ASP A 185 -7.12 -23.90 -1.79
CA ASP A 185 -5.95 -24.46 -1.12
C ASP A 185 -5.39 -23.46 -0.09
N ARG A 186 -5.92 -23.50 1.12
CA ARG A 186 -5.53 -22.58 2.22
C ARG A 186 -4.07 -22.68 2.66
N THR A 187 -3.29 -23.58 2.06
CA THR A 187 -1.83 -23.64 2.27
C THR A 187 -1.06 -22.72 1.32
N LYS A 188 -1.74 -22.12 0.35
CA LYS A 188 -1.17 -21.23 -0.65
C LYS A 188 -1.72 -19.82 -0.54
N SER A 189 -0.88 -18.87 -0.90
CA SER A 189 -1.26 -17.48 -1.10
C SER A 189 -0.96 -17.06 -2.54
N TYR A 190 -1.60 -15.99 -2.98
CA TYR A 190 -1.29 -15.33 -4.25
C TYR A 190 -1.36 -13.82 -4.11
N PRO A 191 -0.55 -13.08 -4.90
CA PRO A 191 -0.51 -11.63 -4.84
C PRO A 191 -1.80 -11.02 -5.40
N LEU A 192 -2.32 -10.02 -4.71
CA LEU A 192 -3.35 -9.13 -5.22
C LEU A 192 -2.71 -8.03 -6.06
N LYS A 193 -3.42 -7.60 -7.08
CA LYS A 193 -2.95 -6.60 -8.05
C LYS A 193 -3.98 -5.48 -8.21
N ASP A 194 -4.45 -4.98 -7.10
CA ASP A 194 -5.49 -3.98 -7.00
C ASP A 194 -5.07 -2.78 -6.13
N VAL A 195 -5.68 -1.65 -6.38
CA VAL A 195 -5.57 -0.46 -5.53
C VAL A 195 -6.97 -0.07 -5.07
N TRP A 196 -7.11 0.04 -3.77
CA TRP A 196 -8.35 0.45 -3.13
C TRP A 196 -8.13 1.68 -2.26
N ARG A 197 -9.16 2.50 -2.16
CA ARG A 197 -9.22 3.64 -1.27
C ARG A 197 -10.42 3.51 -0.33
N PHE A 198 -10.19 3.77 0.94
CA PHE A 198 -11.23 3.81 1.96
C PHE A 198 -11.36 5.21 2.53
N ASN A 199 -12.56 5.78 2.50
CA ASN A 199 -12.86 7.02 3.18
C ASN A 199 -13.11 6.71 4.67
N LEU A 200 -12.17 7.09 5.53
CA LEU A 200 -12.22 6.83 6.97
C LEU A 200 -13.37 7.55 7.68
N LYS A 201 -13.84 8.67 7.12
CA LYS A 201 -14.95 9.44 7.67
C LYS A 201 -16.31 8.87 7.28
N ASP A 202 -16.49 8.59 5.99
CA ASP A 202 -17.76 8.12 5.42
C ASP A 202 -17.87 6.59 5.45
N LYS A 203 -16.77 5.89 5.79
CA LYS A 203 -16.65 4.43 5.88
C LYS A 203 -17.00 3.71 4.58
N THR A 204 -16.55 4.26 3.45
CA THR A 204 -16.84 3.76 2.11
C THR A 204 -15.58 3.35 1.37
N TRP A 205 -15.65 2.21 0.64
CA TRP A 205 -14.59 1.70 -0.20
C TRP A 205 -14.78 2.13 -1.66
N GLU A 206 -13.68 2.38 -2.32
CA GLU A 206 -13.60 2.63 -3.75
C GLU A 206 -12.46 1.83 -4.36
N HIS A 207 -12.76 1.04 -5.39
CA HIS A 207 -11.76 0.40 -6.24
C HIS A 207 -11.21 1.44 -7.21
N LEU A 208 -9.89 1.68 -7.19
CA LEU A 208 -9.27 2.68 -8.04
C LEU A 208 -8.76 2.09 -9.35
N LEU A 209 -8.07 0.97 -9.29
CA LEU A 209 -7.54 0.30 -10.48
C LEU A 209 -7.00 -1.10 -10.16
N ASP A 210 -6.81 -1.90 -11.21
CA ASP A 210 -6.01 -3.11 -11.22
C ASP A 210 -4.69 -2.86 -11.95
N PHE A 211 -3.63 -3.61 -11.58
CA PHE A 211 -2.31 -3.50 -12.21
C PHE A 211 -1.66 -4.86 -12.41
N ASP A 212 -0.92 -5.03 -13.52
CA ASP A 212 -0.19 -6.27 -13.84
C ASP A 212 1.33 -6.10 -13.79
N TYR A 213 1.79 -4.87 -13.64
CA TYR A 213 3.22 -4.54 -13.76
C TYR A 213 4.10 -5.16 -12.69
N PHE A 214 3.58 -5.27 -11.47
CA PHE A 214 4.32 -5.85 -10.34
C PHE A 214 3.90 -7.31 -10.15
N GLU A 215 4.88 -8.22 -10.08
CA GLU A 215 4.60 -9.62 -9.71
C GLU A 215 4.19 -9.72 -8.25
N THR A 216 4.94 -9.03 -7.39
CA THR A 216 4.66 -8.92 -5.94
C THR A 216 5.05 -7.53 -5.46
N LEU A 217 4.30 -7.00 -4.50
CA LEU A 217 4.64 -5.79 -3.77
C LEU A 217 4.88 -6.15 -2.33
N THR A 218 6.14 -6.23 -1.92
CA THR A 218 6.51 -6.52 -0.54
C THR A 218 6.50 -5.27 0.32
N PHE A 219 6.13 -5.43 1.59
CA PHE A 219 6.23 -4.36 2.57
C PHE A 219 7.67 -3.84 2.67
N SER A 220 7.82 -2.52 2.75
CA SER A 220 9.12 -1.86 2.92
C SER A 220 8.96 -0.64 3.82
N LYS A 221 9.90 -0.47 4.75
CA LYS A 221 9.99 0.75 5.57
C LYS A 221 10.52 1.97 4.79
N ASN A 222 10.88 1.78 3.53
CA ASN A 222 11.36 2.84 2.65
C ASN A 222 10.24 3.54 1.87
N ASP A 223 9.00 3.33 2.28
CA ASP A 223 7.83 3.93 1.64
C ASP A 223 7.50 5.27 2.30
N PHE A 224 7.12 6.27 1.52
CA PHE A 224 6.79 7.60 2.03
C PHE A 224 5.80 8.34 1.11
N VAL A 225 5.06 9.29 1.69
CA VAL A 225 4.15 10.18 0.94
C VAL A 225 4.77 11.55 0.79
N MET A 226 4.72 12.12 -0.41
CA MET A 226 5.18 13.47 -0.68
C MET A 226 4.54 14.03 -1.96
N ASN A 227 4.08 15.28 -1.93
CA ASN A 227 3.52 15.98 -3.10
C ASN A 227 2.44 15.18 -3.83
N ASN A 228 1.44 14.70 -3.12
CA ASN A 228 0.33 13.89 -3.64
C ASN A 228 0.77 12.60 -4.35
N LYS A 229 1.91 12.06 -3.97
CA LYS A 229 2.41 10.77 -4.45
C LYS A 229 2.86 9.89 -3.30
N PHE A 230 2.55 8.61 -3.38
CA PHE A 230 3.09 7.58 -2.51
C PHE A 230 4.27 6.92 -3.20
N TYR A 231 5.45 7.09 -2.64
CA TYR A 231 6.69 6.52 -3.14
C TYR A 231 7.00 5.22 -2.41
N PHE A 232 7.37 4.21 -3.18
CA PHE A 232 7.73 2.90 -2.64
C PHE A 232 8.83 2.25 -3.46
N THR A 233 9.56 1.34 -2.82
CA THR A 233 10.61 0.58 -3.49
C THR A 233 10.11 -0.80 -3.87
N ASN A 234 10.45 -1.25 -5.07
CA ASN A 234 10.24 -2.61 -5.52
C ASN A 234 11.44 -3.04 -6.38
N GLN A 235 12.05 -4.20 -6.09
CA GLN A 235 13.20 -4.72 -6.84
C GLN A 235 14.33 -3.69 -7.08
N ASN A 236 14.69 -2.92 -6.04
CA ASN A 236 15.70 -1.87 -6.07
C ASN A 236 15.40 -0.69 -7.04
N GLN A 237 14.17 -0.53 -7.44
CA GLN A 237 13.68 0.63 -8.18
C GLN A 237 12.71 1.44 -7.31
N LEU A 238 12.67 2.75 -7.53
CA LEU A 238 11.69 3.62 -6.91
C LEU A 238 10.49 3.81 -7.84
N TYR A 239 9.33 3.61 -7.29
CA TYR A 239 8.04 3.86 -7.94
C TYR A 239 7.24 4.89 -7.16
N ALA A 240 6.29 5.51 -7.82
CA ALA A 240 5.31 6.36 -7.20
C ALA A 240 3.89 5.99 -7.66
N PHE A 241 2.96 6.00 -6.73
CA PHE A 241 1.54 6.01 -7.04
C PHE A 241 1.05 7.46 -6.94
N ASN A 242 0.61 8.00 -8.05
CA ASN A 242 0.13 9.38 -8.16
C ASN A 242 -1.35 9.46 -7.78
N LEU A 243 -1.67 10.19 -6.70
CA LEU A 243 -3.01 10.27 -6.14
C LEU A 243 -3.97 11.16 -6.95
N GLU A 244 -3.43 12.01 -7.83
CA GLU A 244 -4.26 12.90 -8.64
C GLU A 244 -4.90 12.20 -9.84
N ASN A 245 -4.18 11.27 -10.44
CA ASN A 245 -4.61 10.59 -11.65
C ASN A 245 -4.68 9.06 -11.51
N ASN A 246 -4.42 8.53 -10.31
CA ASN A 246 -4.42 7.10 -10.00
C ASN A 246 -3.52 6.28 -10.95
N THR A 247 -2.29 6.70 -11.14
CA THR A 247 -1.35 6.01 -12.01
C THR A 247 -0.06 5.66 -11.30
N PHE A 248 0.60 4.57 -11.73
CA PHE A 248 1.95 4.26 -11.29
C PHE A 248 2.98 4.96 -12.19
N GLU A 249 4.03 5.44 -11.56
CA GLU A 249 5.17 6.08 -12.21
C GLU A 249 6.46 5.36 -11.79
N GLN A 250 7.34 5.05 -12.73
CA GLN A 250 8.69 4.62 -12.42
C GLN A 250 9.59 5.84 -12.36
N ILE A 251 10.37 5.97 -11.28
CA ILE A 251 11.24 7.13 -11.06
C ILE A 251 12.63 6.82 -11.58
N GLU A 252 13.13 7.71 -12.45
CA GLU A 252 14.44 7.58 -13.05
C GLU A 252 15.56 7.71 -12.01
N ASN A 253 16.49 6.76 -12.03
CA ASN A 253 17.77 6.83 -11.34
C ASN A 253 17.70 7.43 -9.92
N PHE A 254 17.01 6.75 -9.02
CA PHE A 254 17.03 7.15 -7.61
C PHE A 254 18.35 6.70 -6.96
N PRO A 255 19.38 7.56 -6.93
CA PRO A 255 20.74 7.14 -6.58
C PRO A 255 20.88 6.77 -5.11
N LEU A 256 19.85 7.04 -4.31
CA LEU A 256 19.89 6.83 -2.86
C LEU A 256 19.51 5.41 -2.44
N ILE A 257 18.84 4.64 -3.31
CA ILE A 257 18.41 3.28 -2.97
C ILE A 257 19.60 2.39 -2.59
N GLU A 258 20.69 2.43 -3.37
CA GLU A 258 21.87 1.63 -3.10
C GLU A 258 22.62 2.05 -1.82
N LYS A 259 22.41 3.29 -1.38
CA LYS A 259 23.07 3.89 -0.20
C LYS A 259 22.24 3.73 1.05
N LEU A 260 20.97 3.34 0.95
CA LEU A 260 20.09 3.22 2.10
C LEU A 260 20.41 1.99 2.92
N VAL A 261 20.33 2.16 4.23
CA VAL A 261 20.40 1.04 5.16
C VAL A 261 19.08 0.27 5.06
N LYS A 262 19.16 -1.05 4.83
CA LYS A 262 17.98 -1.90 4.81
C LYS A 262 17.18 -1.75 6.12
N ASN A 263 15.88 -1.68 6.00
CA ASN A 263 14.91 -1.60 7.10
C ASN A 263 14.82 -0.24 7.83
N TYR A 264 15.47 0.81 7.33
CA TYR A 264 15.27 2.15 7.88
C TYR A 264 14.34 2.96 6.97
N PRO A 265 13.44 3.76 7.56
CA PRO A 265 12.46 4.49 6.78
C PRO A 265 13.11 5.62 5.97
N ILE A 266 12.53 5.86 4.80
CA ILE A 266 12.61 7.15 4.13
C ILE A 266 11.35 7.90 4.54
N PHE A 267 11.47 9.18 4.85
CA PHE A 267 10.32 9.99 5.21
C PHE A 267 10.42 11.41 4.65
N SER A 268 9.27 12.04 4.50
CA SER A 268 9.15 13.41 4.03
C SER A 268 8.68 14.32 5.15
N LYS A 269 9.35 15.47 5.30
CA LYS A 269 8.95 16.55 6.18
C LYS A 269 9.21 17.89 5.48
N ASP A 270 8.23 18.80 5.47
CA ASP A 270 8.34 20.13 4.85
C ASP A 270 8.88 20.09 3.42
N ALA A 271 8.33 19.19 2.58
CA ALA A 271 8.77 18.92 1.21
C ALA A 271 10.26 18.54 1.06
N ASN A 272 10.93 18.18 2.15
CA ASN A 272 12.26 17.60 2.13
C ASN A 272 12.20 16.10 2.38
N LEU A 273 13.06 15.38 1.69
CA LEU A 273 13.23 13.94 1.88
C LEU A 273 14.39 13.69 2.86
N PHE A 274 14.14 12.87 3.84
CA PHE A 274 15.13 12.39 4.79
C PHE A 274 15.36 10.91 4.61
N TYR A 275 16.61 10.49 4.68
CA TYR A 275 17.00 9.09 4.53
C TYR A 275 18.19 8.77 5.43
N PHE A 276 18.37 7.51 5.74
CA PHE A 276 19.44 7.02 6.58
C PHE A 276 20.56 6.42 5.77
N THR A 277 21.79 6.63 6.22
CA THR A 277 22.95 5.92 5.68
C THR A 277 23.76 5.31 6.84
N SER A 278 24.36 4.15 6.61
CA SER A 278 25.35 3.61 7.52
C SER A 278 26.76 3.87 7.01
N SER A 279 27.71 4.17 7.89
CA SER A 279 29.12 4.16 7.53
C SER A 279 29.62 2.71 7.48
N SER A 280 30.43 2.37 6.49
CA SER A 280 31.04 1.05 6.33
C SER A 280 32.25 0.82 7.23
N ASN A 281 32.72 1.83 7.96
CA ASN A 281 33.89 1.77 8.81
C ASN A 281 33.54 1.19 10.20
N GLU A 282 34.55 0.76 10.93
CA GLU A 282 34.48 0.05 12.22
C GLU A 282 33.57 0.72 13.27
N GLU A 283 33.30 2.00 13.15
CA GLU A 283 32.24 2.71 13.84
C GLU A 283 30.98 2.73 12.99
N LYS A 284 30.06 1.84 13.31
CA LYS A 284 28.76 1.71 12.65
C LYS A 284 27.86 2.90 13.03
N GLN A 285 28.11 4.07 12.46
CA GLN A 285 27.29 5.25 12.64
C GLN A 285 26.14 5.27 11.62
N ILE A 286 24.94 5.56 12.11
CA ILE A 286 23.79 5.86 11.29
C ILE A 286 23.60 7.35 11.27
N SER A 287 23.63 7.94 10.10
CA SER A 287 23.37 9.36 9.91
C SER A 287 22.07 9.61 9.18
N VAL A 288 21.35 10.64 9.61
CA VAL A 288 20.18 11.16 8.93
C VAL A 288 20.65 12.17 7.90
N ASN A 289 20.28 11.98 6.66
CA ASN A 289 20.65 12.86 5.56
C ASN A 289 19.40 13.52 5.01
N LYS A 290 19.53 14.79 4.63
CA LYS A 290 18.48 15.58 4.01
C LYS A 290 18.75 15.72 2.51
N HIS A 291 17.74 15.42 1.70
CA HIS A 291 17.75 15.71 0.27
C HIS A 291 16.80 16.88 -0.03
N SER A 292 17.36 18.04 -0.34
CA SER A 292 16.62 19.31 -0.43
C SER A 292 15.81 19.52 -1.72
N LYS A 293 15.80 18.57 -2.65
CA LYS A 293 15.08 18.68 -3.94
C LYS A 293 14.17 17.48 -4.18
N ALA A 294 13.64 16.91 -3.15
CA ALA A 294 12.85 15.70 -3.21
C ALA A 294 11.57 15.81 -4.06
N GLY A 295 11.09 17.01 -4.36
CA GLY A 295 9.87 17.20 -5.18
C GLY A 295 10.04 17.05 -6.69
N ASN A 296 11.26 16.88 -7.19
CA ASN A 296 11.57 16.90 -8.63
C ASN A 296 12.19 15.59 -9.12
N PHE A 297 11.68 14.45 -8.67
CA PHE A 297 12.09 13.19 -9.27
C PHE A 297 11.60 13.12 -10.71
N LYS A 298 12.52 12.83 -11.64
CA LYS A 298 12.15 12.66 -13.03
C LYS A 298 11.44 11.33 -13.22
N VAL A 299 10.27 11.37 -13.80
CA VAL A 299 9.50 10.18 -14.16
C VAL A 299 10.15 9.57 -15.41
N GLU A 300 10.62 8.34 -15.29
CA GLU A 300 11.17 7.58 -16.43
C GLU A 300 10.05 7.08 -17.34
N ARG A 301 9.03 6.51 -16.73
CA ARG A 301 7.90 5.93 -17.44
C ARG A 301 6.62 6.00 -16.60
N GLN A 302 5.53 6.40 -17.22
CA GLN A 302 4.20 6.21 -16.67
C GLN A 302 3.75 4.77 -16.99
N ILE A 303 3.39 4.03 -15.96
CA ILE A 303 2.92 2.67 -16.11
C ILE A 303 1.41 2.74 -16.32
N SER A 304 0.98 2.53 -17.57
CA SER A 304 -0.44 2.43 -17.87
C SER A 304 -1.00 1.15 -17.24
N THR A 305 -2.05 1.29 -16.47
CA THR A 305 -2.89 0.16 -16.12
C THR A 305 -3.49 -0.40 -17.41
N HIS A 306 -3.67 -1.71 -17.49
CA HIS A 306 -4.31 -2.34 -18.64
C HIS A 306 -5.71 -1.75 -18.81
N ASP A 307 -5.80 -0.79 -19.74
CA ASP A 307 -7.08 -0.24 -20.14
C ASP A 307 -7.74 -1.30 -21.02
N ASN A 308 -8.71 -2.03 -20.48
CA ASN A 308 -9.48 -3.04 -21.21
C ASN A 308 -10.29 -2.43 -22.36
N THR A 309 -10.22 -1.11 -22.57
CA THR A 309 -10.88 -0.42 -23.70
C THR A 309 -10.41 -0.96 -25.05
N SER A 310 -9.15 -1.35 -25.20
CA SER A 310 -8.65 -1.95 -26.42
C SER A 310 -9.30 -3.31 -26.68
N LEU A 311 -9.47 -4.15 -25.66
CA LEU A 311 -10.12 -5.44 -25.76
C LEU A 311 -11.61 -5.28 -26.10
N ILE A 312 -12.29 -4.33 -25.49
CA ILE A 312 -13.69 -4.00 -25.77
C ILE A 312 -13.84 -3.53 -27.22
N ILE A 313 -12.94 -2.67 -27.72
CA ILE A 313 -12.93 -2.22 -29.11
C ILE A 313 -12.75 -3.42 -30.07
N TRP A 314 -11.84 -4.35 -29.78
CA TRP A 314 -11.65 -5.55 -30.58
C TRP A 314 -12.87 -6.48 -30.55
N ILE A 315 -13.52 -6.67 -29.41
CA ILE A 315 -14.74 -7.48 -29.29
C ILE A 315 -15.89 -6.82 -30.08
N VAL A 316 -16.11 -5.52 -29.93
CA VAL A 316 -17.14 -4.77 -30.67
C VAL A 316 -16.84 -4.81 -32.17
N GLY A 317 -15.59 -4.62 -32.57
CA GLY A 317 -15.16 -4.75 -33.96
C GLY A 317 -15.43 -6.15 -34.54
N PHE A 318 -15.12 -7.20 -33.80
CA PHE A 318 -15.35 -8.57 -34.20
C PHE A 318 -16.84 -8.90 -34.31
N LEU A 319 -17.66 -8.45 -33.37
CA LEU A 319 -19.12 -8.60 -33.41
C LEU A 319 -19.75 -7.87 -34.60
N THR A 320 -19.25 -6.68 -34.94
CA THR A 320 -19.75 -5.95 -36.14
C THR A 320 -19.40 -6.67 -37.43
N VAL A 321 -18.19 -7.24 -37.55
CA VAL A 321 -17.83 -8.06 -38.72
C VAL A 321 -18.73 -9.31 -38.87
N ILE A 322 -19.02 -9.98 -37.77
CA ILE A 322 -19.96 -11.16 -37.76
C ILE A 322 -21.34 -10.72 -38.20
N LEU A 323 -21.87 -9.60 -37.72
CA LEU A 323 -23.20 -9.09 -38.13
C LEU A 323 -23.24 -8.73 -39.61
N ILE A 324 -22.19 -8.13 -40.17
CA ILE A 324 -22.10 -7.82 -41.60
C ILE A 324 -22.06 -9.11 -42.41
N ALA A 325 -21.25 -10.10 -42.03
CA ALA A 325 -21.18 -11.38 -42.69
C ALA A 325 -22.52 -12.13 -42.67
N PHE A 326 -23.19 -12.13 -41.53
CA PHE A 326 -24.51 -12.73 -41.37
C PHE A 326 -25.57 -12.08 -42.27
N ASN A 327 -25.59 -10.74 -42.34
CA ASN A 327 -26.46 -10.00 -43.24
C ASN A 327 -26.18 -10.30 -44.73
N PHE A 328 -24.90 -10.46 -45.09
CA PHE A 328 -24.50 -10.80 -46.45
C PHE A 328 -24.96 -12.22 -46.83
N LEU A 329 -24.77 -13.19 -45.94
CA LEU A 329 -25.23 -14.56 -46.12
C LEU A 329 -26.75 -14.63 -46.23
N ASN A 330 -27.48 -13.90 -45.44
CA ASN A 330 -28.94 -13.83 -45.52
C ASN A 330 -29.42 -13.18 -46.82
N LYS A 331 -28.75 -12.14 -47.32
CA LYS A 331 -29.03 -11.56 -48.64
C LYS A 331 -28.76 -12.57 -49.77
N LYS A 332 -27.68 -13.36 -49.68
CA LYS A 332 -27.35 -14.38 -50.66
C LYS A 332 -28.40 -15.49 -50.65
N ARG A 333 -28.82 -16.00 -49.49
CA ARG A 333 -29.88 -16.98 -49.34
C ARG A 333 -31.24 -16.49 -49.89
N LYS A 334 -31.60 -15.21 -49.69
CA LYS A 334 -32.79 -14.60 -50.25
C LYS A 334 -32.72 -14.52 -51.78
N LYS A 335 -31.55 -14.21 -52.38
CA LYS A 335 -31.35 -14.20 -53.83
C LYS A 335 -31.47 -15.63 -54.43
N GLU A 336 -30.86 -16.63 -53.78
CA GLU A 336 -30.95 -18.02 -54.24
C GLU A 336 -32.38 -18.55 -54.19
N LYS A 337 -33.15 -18.30 -53.13
CA LYS A 337 -34.56 -18.63 -53.06
C LYS A 337 -35.39 -17.96 -54.18
N LYS A 338 -35.07 -16.70 -54.52
CA LYS A 338 -35.76 -15.99 -55.60
C LYS A 338 -35.44 -16.56 -56.99
N ILE A 339 -34.21 -17.05 -57.19
CA ILE A 339 -33.78 -17.70 -58.44
C ILE A 339 -34.45 -19.07 -58.59
N ILE A 340 -34.59 -19.84 -57.54
CA ILE A 340 -35.27 -21.14 -57.55
C ILE A 340 -36.78 -20.96 -57.87
N PHE A 341 -37.42 -19.93 -57.31
CA PHE A 341 -38.82 -19.62 -57.55
C PHE A 341 -39.06 -19.17 -58.97
N VAL A 342 -38.14 -18.42 -59.59
CA VAL A 342 -38.25 -18.01 -61.02
C VAL A 342 -37.99 -19.19 -61.99
N LYS A 343 -37.11 -20.15 -61.64
CA LYS A 343 -36.85 -21.32 -62.44
C LYS A 343 -38.01 -22.37 -62.44
N SER A 344 -38.77 -22.46 -61.34
CA SER A 344 -39.90 -23.38 -61.27
C SER A 344 -41.11 -22.94 -62.06
N ASN A 345 -41.26 -21.68 -62.41
CA ASN A 345 -42.39 -21.14 -63.16
C ASN A 345 -42.19 -21.13 -64.68
N SER A 346 -41.10 -21.68 -65.24
CA SER A 346 -40.76 -21.59 -66.66
C SER A 346 -40.66 -22.93 -67.39
N ILE A 347 -41.17 -24.03 -66.82
CA ILE A 347 -41.31 -25.32 -67.57
C ILE A 347 -42.65 -25.39 -68.22
N ASN A 348 -42.72 -24.97 -69.48
CA ASN A 348 -43.91 -25.08 -70.31
C ASN A 348 -43.78 -26.36 -71.11
N LEU A 349 -44.33 -27.46 -70.60
CA LEU A 349 -44.46 -28.70 -71.30
C LEU A 349 -45.87 -28.75 -72.01
N GLY A 350 -45.83 -28.87 -73.30
CA GLY A 350 -46.95 -28.77 -74.18
C GLY A 350 -48.19 -29.55 -73.75
N LYS A 351 -49.32 -28.90 -73.81
CA LYS A 351 -50.70 -29.42 -73.86
C LYS A 351 -51.23 -30.22 -72.66
N LYS A 352 -50.73 -30.13 -71.43
CA LYS A 352 -51.53 -30.42 -70.22
C LYS A 352 -51.08 -29.59 -69.05
N LYS A 353 -52.02 -28.75 -68.56
CA LYS A 353 -51.84 -27.97 -67.33
C LYS A 353 -51.96 -28.93 -66.15
N ILE A 354 -50.91 -29.20 -65.45
CA ILE A 354 -50.92 -29.86 -64.12
C ILE A 354 -50.66 -28.77 -63.12
N GLU A 355 -51.67 -28.42 -62.36
CA GLU A 355 -51.51 -27.60 -61.14
C GLU A 355 -50.99 -28.52 -60.06
N ILE A 356 -49.78 -28.15 -59.53
CA ILE A 356 -49.23 -28.78 -58.33
C ILE A 356 -49.34 -27.76 -57.24
N ASP A 357 -50.26 -27.95 -56.31
CA ASP A 357 -50.31 -27.22 -55.03
C ASP A 357 -49.12 -27.73 -54.16
N VAL A 358 -48.23 -26.80 -53.85
CA VAL A 358 -47.18 -27.06 -52.86
C VAL A 358 -47.63 -26.37 -51.62
N ILE A 359 -47.89 -27.14 -50.57
CA ILE A 359 -48.12 -26.70 -49.18
C ILE A 359 -46.90 -26.10 -48.59
#